data_a31e95dd59f7e90533e33bb72aeacf6a
#
_entry.id   a31e95dd59f7e90533e33bb72aeacf6a
#
_cell.length_a   1.000
_cell.length_b   1.000
_cell.length_c   1.000
_cell.angle_alpha   90.00
_cell.angle_beta   90.00
_cell.angle_gamma   90.00
#
_symmetry.space_group_name_H-M   'P 1'
#
loop_
_entity.id
_entity.type
_entity.pdbx_description
1 polymer ?
#
loop_
_entity_poly.entity_id
_entity_poly.type
_entity_poly.pdbx_seq_one_letter_code
_entity_poly.pdbx_strand_id
1 'polypeptide(L)'
;MNFPPAVVVHGLRHASAALAPGLPVTLLSARGAAVYAGCGWWRALMQACSAEIDILDCADAPGYAMAALRVGQRRIILDRGPAFAAVSTAAATLGAVVLDERPAALDLAERGAERRLLAWLQGDKAGGLS
;
A
#
# COMPACT_ATOMS: atom_id res chain seq x y z
N MET A 1 6.31 4.90 12.26
CA MET A 1 5.78 3.54 12.18
C MET A 1 6.60 2.76 11.16
N ASN A 2 7.10 1.62 11.58
CA ASN A 2 7.95 0.81 10.71
C ASN A 2 7.16 -0.32 10.08
N PHE A 3 7.20 -0.36 8.75
CA PHE A 3 6.61 -1.46 8.00
C PHE A 3 7.72 -2.27 7.34
N PRO A 4 7.49 -3.54 7.04
CA PRO A 4 8.38 -4.27 6.15
C PRO A 4 8.57 -3.52 4.84
N PRO A 5 9.62 -3.83 4.07
CA PRO A 5 9.85 -3.17 2.78
C PRO A 5 8.60 -3.16 1.92
N ALA A 6 8.28 -1.99 1.36
CA ALA A 6 7.07 -1.81 0.57
C ALA A 6 7.31 -2.10 -0.90
N VAL A 7 6.35 -2.75 -1.53
CA VAL A 7 6.37 -3.09 -2.96
C VAL A 7 5.06 -2.62 -3.56
N VAL A 8 5.14 -1.77 -4.60
CA VAL A 8 3.95 -1.31 -5.29
C VAL A 8 3.49 -2.40 -6.25
N VAL A 9 2.24 -2.83 -6.08
CA VAL A 9 1.64 -3.89 -6.90
C VAL A 9 0.43 -3.32 -7.63
N HIS A 10 0.26 -3.73 -8.89
CA HIS A 10 -0.79 -3.22 -9.77
C HIS A 10 -1.82 -4.28 -10.14
N GLY A 11 -1.68 -5.48 -9.63
CA GLY A 11 -2.59 -6.58 -9.88
C GLY A 11 -2.10 -7.87 -9.25
N LEU A 12 -2.81 -8.94 -9.51
CA LEU A 12 -2.55 -10.23 -8.86
C LEU A 12 -1.15 -10.78 -9.20
N ARG A 13 -0.70 -10.61 -10.45
CA ARG A 13 0.62 -11.10 -10.84
C ARG A 13 1.72 -10.43 -10.02
N HIS A 14 1.65 -9.11 -9.86
CA HIS A 14 2.61 -8.39 -9.03
C HIS A 14 2.53 -8.81 -7.56
N ALA A 15 1.32 -8.93 -7.03
CA ALA A 15 1.13 -9.32 -5.65
C ALA A 15 1.71 -10.72 -5.40
N SER A 16 1.45 -11.66 -6.29
CA SER A 16 1.98 -13.01 -6.19
C SER A 16 3.50 -13.02 -6.25
N ALA A 17 4.09 -12.22 -7.13
CA ALA A 17 5.56 -12.11 -7.25
C ALA A 17 6.16 -11.55 -5.96
N ALA A 18 5.54 -10.53 -5.38
CA ALA A 18 6.04 -9.91 -4.15
C ALA A 18 5.97 -10.86 -2.95
N LEU A 19 4.98 -11.74 -2.92
CA LEU A 19 4.77 -12.67 -1.80
C LEU A 19 5.56 -13.99 -1.97
N ALA A 20 5.96 -14.32 -3.19
CA ALA A 20 6.61 -15.60 -3.49
C ALA A 20 7.87 -15.87 -2.67
N PRO A 21 8.75 -14.89 -2.40
CA PRO A 21 9.94 -15.14 -1.60
C PRO A 21 9.67 -15.52 -0.15
N GLY A 22 8.46 -15.28 0.37
CA GLY A 22 8.12 -15.59 1.75
C GLY A 22 8.77 -14.68 2.78
N LEU A 23 9.30 -13.53 2.36
CA LEU A 23 9.90 -12.55 3.25
C LEU A 23 8.85 -11.52 3.68
N PRO A 24 9.06 -10.85 4.84
CA PRO A 24 8.15 -9.77 5.24
C PRO A 24 8.06 -8.70 4.15
N VAL A 25 6.84 -8.32 3.80
CA VAL A 25 6.60 -7.35 2.74
C VAL A 25 5.32 -6.57 3.02
N THR A 26 5.32 -5.28 2.67
CA THR A 26 4.13 -4.44 2.67
C THR A 26 3.69 -4.26 1.22
N LEU A 27 2.46 -4.66 0.90
CA LEU A 27 1.92 -4.42 -0.45
C LEU A 27 1.30 -3.02 -0.48
N LEU A 28 1.79 -2.20 -1.40
CA LEU A 28 1.37 -0.81 -1.53
C LEU A 28 0.70 -0.63 -2.88
N SER A 29 -0.43 0.08 -2.89
CA SER A 29 -1.09 0.40 -4.15
C SER A 29 -0.35 1.51 -4.90
N ALA A 30 -0.67 1.69 -6.17
CA ALA A 30 -0.24 2.87 -6.90
C ALA A 30 -0.86 4.12 -6.27
N ARG A 31 -0.22 5.27 -6.50
CA ARG A 31 -0.75 6.54 -5.99
C ARG A 31 -2.17 6.76 -6.51
N GLY A 32 -3.08 7.04 -5.60
CA GLY A 32 -4.47 7.34 -5.95
C GLY A 32 -5.30 6.16 -6.41
N ALA A 33 -4.84 4.93 -6.22
CA ALA A 33 -5.57 3.74 -6.67
C ALA A 33 -6.98 3.66 -6.08
N ALA A 34 -7.19 4.18 -4.86
CA ALA A 34 -8.53 4.22 -4.27
C ALA A 34 -9.51 5.02 -5.12
N VAL A 35 -9.01 6.03 -5.85
CA VAL A 35 -9.85 6.90 -6.68
C VAL A 35 -10.17 6.26 -8.02
N TYR A 36 -9.17 5.76 -8.75
CA TYR A 36 -9.41 5.28 -10.11
C TYR A 36 -9.72 3.79 -10.20
N ALA A 37 -9.34 2.99 -9.23
CA ALA A 37 -9.63 1.55 -9.23
C ALA A 37 -10.62 1.15 -8.15
N GLY A 38 -10.64 1.88 -7.03
CA GLY A 38 -11.59 1.67 -5.96
C GLY A 38 -11.08 0.79 -4.84
N CYS A 39 -11.58 1.05 -3.63
CA CYS A 39 -11.20 0.29 -2.44
C CYS A 39 -11.71 -1.15 -2.50
N GLY A 40 -12.84 -1.40 -3.15
CA GLY A 40 -13.37 -2.75 -3.30
C GLY A 40 -12.44 -3.64 -4.13
N TRP A 41 -11.90 -3.10 -5.22
CA TRP A 41 -10.92 -3.81 -6.02
C TRP A 41 -9.68 -4.17 -5.18
N TRP A 42 -9.16 -3.19 -4.43
CA TRP A 42 -7.98 -3.42 -3.60
C TRP A 42 -8.23 -4.49 -2.54
N ARG A 43 -9.37 -4.42 -1.84
CA ARG A 43 -9.71 -5.43 -0.84
C ARG A 43 -9.82 -6.82 -1.46
N ALA A 44 -10.45 -6.92 -2.63
CA ALA A 44 -10.55 -8.20 -3.33
C ALA A 44 -9.17 -8.75 -3.71
N LEU A 45 -8.28 -7.88 -4.21
CA LEU A 45 -6.92 -8.26 -4.56
C LEU A 45 -6.16 -8.76 -3.33
N MET A 46 -6.23 -8.02 -2.22
CA MET A 46 -5.52 -8.39 -1.00
C MET A 46 -6.04 -9.70 -0.40
N GLN A 47 -7.34 -9.94 -0.49
CA GLN A 47 -7.91 -11.21 -0.06
C GLN A 47 -7.46 -12.37 -0.96
N ALA A 48 -7.43 -12.15 -2.27
CA ALA A 48 -7.02 -13.18 -3.22
C ALA A 48 -5.59 -13.63 -3.02
N CYS A 49 -4.68 -12.72 -2.65
CA CYS A 49 -3.28 -13.06 -2.45
C CYS A 49 -2.91 -13.33 -0.99
N SER A 50 -3.85 -13.18 -0.06
CA SER A 50 -3.64 -13.37 1.38
C SER A 50 -2.55 -12.48 1.94
N ALA A 51 -2.54 -11.21 1.54
CA ALA A 51 -1.57 -10.23 2.03
C ALA A 51 -1.77 -9.99 3.53
N GLU A 52 -0.68 -9.94 4.27
CA GLU A 52 -0.73 -9.64 5.71
C GLU A 52 -0.72 -8.15 5.99
N ILE A 53 0.10 -7.39 5.27
CA ILE A 53 0.23 -5.95 5.45
C ILE A 53 0.07 -5.27 4.11
N ASP A 54 -0.92 -4.41 4.01
CA ASP A 54 -1.17 -3.66 2.79
C ASP A 54 -1.55 -2.22 3.10
N ILE A 55 -1.30 -1.34 2.15
CA ILE A 55 -1.60 0.08 2.25
C ILE A 55 -2.27 0.52 0.95
N LEU A 56 -3.41 1.19 1.06
CA LEU A 56 -4.13 1.74 -0.10
C LEU A 56 -3.94 3.26 -0.14
N ASP A 57 -3.51 3.77 -1.28
CA ASP A 57 -3.27 5.20 -1.47
C ASP A 57 -4.54 5.88 -1.96
N CYS A 58 -5.02 6.85 -1.20
CA CYS A 58 -6.22 7.63 -1.50
C CYS A 58 -5.92 9.02 -2.09
N ALA A 59 -4.63 9.34 -2.32
CA ALA A 59 -4.18 10.64 -2.81
C ALA A 59 -4.76 11.77 -1.95
N ASP A 60 -5.41 12.77 -2.57
CA ASP A 60 -5.98 13.91 -1.87
C ASP A 60 -7.50 13.80 -1.72
N ALA A 61 -8.04 12.59 -1.69
CA ALA A 61 -9.49 12.35 -1.77
C ALA A 61 -10.05 11.79 -0.45
N PRO A 62 -10.43 12.65 0.50
CA PRO A 62 -10.92 12.18 1.81
C PRO A 62 -12.19 11.35 1.73
N GLY A 63 -13.08 11.61 0.77
CA GLY A 63 -14.28 10.79 0.59
C GLY A 63 -13.96 9.35 0.23
N TYR A 64 -12.96 9.15 -0.64
CA TYR A 64 -12.50 7.81 -1.00
C TYR A 64 -11.77 7.14 0.17
N ALA A 65 -11.06 7.94 0.99
CA ALA A 65 -10.44 7.43 2.21
C ALA A 65 -11.50 6.88 3.17
N MET A 66 -12.59 7.63 3.37
CA MET A 66 -13.68 7.18 4.23
C MET A 66 -14.36 5.92 3.67
N ALA A 67 -14.54 5.85 2.36
CA ALA A 67 -15.09 4.65 1.73
C ALA A 67 -14.19 3.43 1.96
N ALA A 68 -12.87 3.60 1.87
CA ALA A 68 -11.92 2.54 2.13
C ALA A 68 -12.01 2.05 3.58
N LEU A 69 -12.09 2.97 4.53
CA LEU A 69 -12.24 2.60 5.94
C LEU A 69 -13.51 1.80 6.19
N ARG A 70 -14.62 2.16 5.51
CA ARG A 70 -15.90 1.43 5.67
C ARG A 70 -15.83 -0.02 5.20
N VAL A 71 -14.99 -0.32 4.22
CA VAL A 71 -14.84 -1.71 3.76
C VAL A 71 -13.73 -2.45 4.49
N GLY A 72 -13.20 -1.88 5.57
CA GLY A 72 -12.25 -2.57 6.43
C GLY A 72 -10.80 -2.36 6.08
N GLN A 73 -10.47 -1.37 5.24
CA GLN A 73 -9.07 -1.06 4.96
C GLN A 73 -8.39 -0.54 6.22
N ARG A 74 -7.27 -1.14 6.60
CA ARG A 74 -6.61 -0.83 7.87
C ARG A 74 -5.55 0.25 7.76
N ARG A 75 -4.93 0.41 6.60
CA ARG A 75 -3.87 1.39 6.38
C ARG A 75 -4.14 2.11 5.09
N ILE A 76 -4.22 3.42 5.16
CA ILE A 76 -4.44 4.25 3.98
C ILE A 76 -3.43 5.39 3.97
N ILE A 77 -3.16 5.92 2.77
CA ILE A 77 -2.40 7.14 2.60
C ILE A 77 -3.37 8.22 2.15
N LEU A 78 -3.31 9.36 2.82
CA LEU A 78 -4.11 10.53 2.45
C LEU A 78 -3.21 11.76 2.55
N ASP A 79 -3.16 12.54 1.48
CA ASP A 79 -2.38 13.77 1.48
C ASP A 79 -2.90 14.72 2.55
N ARG A 80 -2.00 15.47 3.17
CA ARG A 80 -2.37 16.48 4.16
C ARG A 80 -3.30 17.52 3.53
N GLY A 81 -4.37 17.82 4.23
CA GLY A 81 -5.35 18.78 3.80
C GLY A 81 -6.36 19.03 4.91
N PRO A 82 -7.41 19.84 4.65
CA PRO A 82 -8.36 20.23 5.70
C PRO A 82 -9.08 19.07 6.37
N ALA A 83 -9.30 17.96 5.64
CA ALA A 83 -10.02 16.80 6.17
C ALA A 83 -9.12 15.76 6.82
N PHE A 84 -7.79 15.92 6.77
CA PHE A 84 -6.87 14.87 7.24
C PHE A 84 -7.12 14.50 8.71
N ALA A 85 -7.27 15.50 9.59
CA ALA A 85 -7.46 15.23 11.01
C ALA A 85 -8.76 14.46 11.27
N ALA A 86 -9.84 14.84 10.58
CA ALA A 86 -11.13 14.15 10.74
C ALA A 86 -11.07 12.70 10.27
N VAL A 87 -10.41 12.46 9.12
CA VAL A 87 -10.24 11.09 8.61
C VAL A 87 -9.38 10.28 9.56
N SER A 88 -8.31 10.86 10.09
CA SER A 88 -7.44 10.17 11.05
C SER A 88 -8.19 9.78 12.32
N THR A 89 -9.05 10.66 12.82
CA THR A 89 -9.88 10.38 14.00
C THR A 89 -10.86 9.23 13.71
N ALA A 90 -11.52 9.27 12.55
CA ALA A 90 -12.43 8.19 12.17
C ALA A 90 -11.68 6.86 12.02
N ALA A 91 -10.50 6.89 11.43
CA ALA A 91 -9.67 5.69 11.28
C ALA A 91 -9.32 5.08 12.63
N ALA A 92 -8.93 5.92 13.59
CA ALA A 92 -8.53 5.45 14.91
C ALA A 92 -9.66 4.69 15.61
N THR A 93 -10.90 5.14 15.47
CA THR A 93 -12.04 4.44 16.07
C THR A 93 -12.30 3.08 15.43
N LEU A 94 -11.80 2.86 14.21
CA LEU A 94 -11.95 1.60 13.48
C LEU A 94 -10.71 0.72 13.59
N GLY A 95 -9.72 1.12 14.38
CA GLY A 95 -8.46 0.38 14.47
C GLY A 95 -7.59 0.50 13.23
N ALA A 96 -7.77 1.57 12.46
CA ALA A 96 -7.01 1.83 11.24
C ALA A 96 -6.09 3.03 11.43
N VAL A 97 -5.18 3.21 10.48
CA VAL A 97 -4.16 4.26 10.53
C VAL A 97 -4.14 5.00 9.19
N VAL A 98 -3.95 6.32 9.27
CA VAL A 98 -3.80 7.17 8.09
C VAL A 98 -2.37 7.71 8.05
N LEU A 99 -1.68 7.44 6.94
CA LEU A 99 -0.34 7.94 6.70
C LEU A 99 -0.42 9.16 5.79
N ASP A 100 0.45 10.12 6.00
CA ASP A 100 0.50 11.33 5.16
C ASP A 100 1.61 11.28 4.12
N GLU A 101 2.40 10.23 4.11
CA GLU A 101 3.49 10.03 3.14
C GLU A 101 3.53 8.58 2.68
N ARG A 102 3.89 8.40 1.41
CA ARG A 102 4.15 7.07 0.88
C ARG A 102 5.49 6.58 1.41
N PRO A 103 5.58 5.34 1.91
CA PRO A 103 6.88 4.77 2.25
C PRO A 103 7.72 4.59 0.98
N ALA A 104 9.04 4.55 1.15
CA ALA A 104 9.92 4.15 0.06
C ALA A 104 9.50 2.76 -0.42
N ALA A 105 9.41 2.57 -1.72
CA ALA A 105 8.86 1.34 -2.28
C ALA A 105 9.54 0.99 -3.60
N LEU A 106 9.57 -0.31 -3.90
CA LEU A 106 9.93 -0.81 -5.22
C LEU A 106 8.63 -1.01 -6.00
N ASP A 107 8.51 -0.33 -7.15
CA ASP A 107 7.34 -0.46 -8.00
C ASP A 107 7.56 -1.56 -9.04
N LEU A 108 6.77 -2.63 -8.97
CA LEU A 108 6.93 -3.76 -9.86
C LEU A 108 6.57 -3.47 -11.32
N ALA A 109 5.91 -2.34 -11.58
CA ALA A 109 5.68 -1.90 -12.96
C ALA A 109 6.94 -1.31 -13.60
N GLU A 110 7.94 -0.93 -12.81
CA GLU A 110 9.17 -0.40 -13.35
C GLU A 110 9.99 -1.48 -14.03
N ARG A 111 10.66 -1.08 -15.11
CA ARG A 111 11.52 -2.00 -15.86
C ARG A 111 12.63 -2.55 -14.96
N GLY A 112 12.76 -3.87 -14.95
CA GLY A 112 13.79 -4.53 -14.16
C GLY A 112 13.50 -4.64 -12.67
N ALA A 113 12.33 -4.18 -12.21
CA ALA A 113 12.01 -4.20 -10.79
C ALA A 113 11.99 -5.61 -10.22
N GLU A 114 11.44 -6.57 -10.95
CA GLU A 114 11.33 -7.94 -10.43
C GLU A 114 12.71 -8.55 -10.15
N ARG A 115 13.72 -8.17 -10.91
CA ARG A 115 15.10 -8.64 -10.66
C ARG A 115 15.70 -8.07 -9.39
N ARG A 116 15.19 -6.91 -8.92
CA ARG A 116 15.67 -6.26 -7.70
C ARG A 116 14.85 -6.62 -6.47
N LEU A 117 13.77 -7.39 -6.67
CA LEU A 117 12.80 -7.63 -5.62
C LEU A 117 13.42 -8.30 -4.39
N LEU A 118 14.18 -9.38 -4.59
CA LEU A 118 14.74 -10.12 -3.47
C LEU A 118 15.69 -9.24 -2.64
N ALA A 119 16.58 -8.51 -3.30
CA ALA A 119 17.50 -7.61 -2.61
C ALA A 119 16.74 -6.52 -1.86
N TRP A 120 15.69 -5.96 -2.47
CA TRP A 120 14.85 -4.97 -1.84
C TRP A 120 14.19 -5.51 -0.56
N LEU A 121 13.63 -6.70 -0.64
CA LEU A 121 12.97 -7.33 0.51
C LEU A 121 13.95 -7.68 1.62
N GLN A 122 15.21 -7.88 1.28
CA GLN A 122 16.27 -8.14 2.26
C GLN A 122 16.87 -6.86 2.84
N GLY A 123 16.35 -5.69 2.47
CA GLY A 123 16.75 -4.42 3.04
C GLY A 123 17.71 -3.58 2.19
N ASP A 124 17.94 -3.96 0.94
CA ASP A 124 18.77 -3.18 0.02
C ASP A 124 17.96 -2.04 -0.58
N LYS A 125 17.92 -0.93 0.15
CA LYS A 125 17.06 0.21 -0.20
C LYS A 125 17.48 0.93 -1.48
N ALA A 126 18.71 0.76 -1.89
CA ALA A 126 19.21 1.48 -3.04
C ALA A 126 19.03 0.71 -4.34
N GLY A 127 18.22 -0.35 -4.33
CA GLY A 127 18.02 -1.14 -5.54
C GLY A 127 19.30 -1.72 -6.08
N GLY A 128 20.22 -2.13 -5.21
CA GLY A 128 21.50 -2.66 -5.60
C GLY A 128 22.62 -1.65 -5.56
N LEU A 129 22.37 -0.45 -5.12
CA LEU A 129 23.39 0.57 -4.99
C LEU A 129 24.05 0.59 -3.63
N SER A 130 23.88 -0.37 -2.88
CA SER A 130 24.43 -0.43 -1.53
C SER A 130 25.92 -0.11 -1.47
#